data_3d1e4aac1020853f2a0ee26a54deb002
#
_entry.id   3d1e4aac1020853f2a0ee26a54deb002
#
_cell.length_a   1.000
_cell.length_b   1.000
_cell.length_c   1.000
_cell.angle_alpha   90.00
_cell.angle_beta   90.00
_cell.angle_gamma   90.00
#
_symmetry.space_group_name_H-M   'P 1'
#
loop_
_entity.id
_entity.type
_entity.pdbx_description
1 polymer ?
#
loop_
_entity_poly.entity_id
_entity_poly.type
_entity_poly.pdbx_seq_one_letter_code
_entity_poly.pdbx_strand_id
1 'polypeptide(L)'
;MNSIDLVLLNFTEIRRRSIKLWESIPQEHWHWKPDKNAFSVLEMIRHVLETEHLFHIIMQNRGNLGDYPSPWEGLAYQGLQHELDFAAKYREAFLNMIKGLEEADLENIIIRRTEVGQVKKLGDYLNRTAYHEAIHTGQIQIYMRTLNVERSMIWD
;
A
#
# COMPACT_ATOMS: atom_id res chain seq x y z
N MET A 1 22.82 4.20 -8.98
CA MET A 1 21.60 3.76 -8.29
C MET A 1 21.83 2.31 -7.90
N ASN A 2 21.84 2.02 -6.62
CA ASN A 2 21.93 0.64 -6.12
C ASN A 2 20.52 0.01 -6.00
N SER A 3 20.42 -1.25 -5.58
CA SER A 3 19.14 -1.95 -5.48
C SER A 3 18.21 -1.35 -4.44
N ILE A 4 18.73 -0.79 -3.35
CA ILE A 4 17.93 -0.13 -2.31
C ILE A 4 17.34 1.19 -2.85
N ASP A 5 18.15 1.98 -3.57
CA ASP A 5 17.67 3.20 -4.22
C ASP A 5 16.54 2.91 -5.21
N LEU A 6 16.67 1.80 -5.98
CA LEU A 6 15.64 1.39 -6.95
C LEU A 6 14.34 0.99 -6.23
N VAL A 7 14.43 0.26 -5.13
CA VAL A 7 13.26 -0.11 -4.31
C VAL A 7 12.59 1.13 -3.76
N LEU A 8 13.34 2.08 -3.19
CA LEU A 8 12.81 3.35 -2.69
C LEU A 8 12.15 4.18 -3.78
N LEU A 9 12.78 4.27 -4.94
CA LEU A 9 12.22 4.96 -6.10
C LEU A 9 10.87 4.34 -6.51
N ASN A 10 10.80 3.00 -6.59
CA ASN A 10 9.57 2.29 -6.93
C ASN A 10 8.43 2.62 -5.95
N PHE A 11 8.68 2.54 -4.64
CA PHE A 11 7.67 2.91 -3.63
C PHE A 11 7.26 4.37 -3.72
N THR A 12 8.20 5.27 -3.96
CA THR A 12 7.93 6.71 -4.07
C THR A 12 7.05 7.00 -5.28
N GLU A 13 7.38 6.43 -6.44
CA GLU A 13 6.67 6.66 -7.68
C GLU A 13 5.28 6.01 -7.71
N ILE A 14 5.15 4.79 -7.20
CA ILE A 14 3.82 4.15 -7.09
C ILE A 14 2.91 5.01 -6.22
N ARG A 15 3.35 5.42 -5.01
CA ARG A 15 2.53 6.24 -4.11
C ARG A 15 2.21 7.62 -4.70
N ARG A 16 3.16 8.27 -5.35
CA ARG A 16 2.92 9.55 -6.03
C ARG A 16 1.79 9.43 -7.06
N ARG A 17 1.83 8.38 -7.88
CA ARG A 17 0.80 8.11 -8.88
C ARG A 17 -0.53 7.73 -8.27
N SER A 18 -0.53 6.93 -7.20
CA SER A 18 -1.73 6.58 -6.45
C SER A 18 -2.40 7.83 -5.86
N ILE A 19 -1.65 8.71 -5.19
CA ILE A 19 -2.19 9.95 -4.61
C ILE A 19 -2.77 10.84 -5.72
N LYS A 20 -2.05 11.03 -6.83
CA LYS A 20 -2.54 11.81 -7.97
C LYS A 20 -3.88 11.30 -8.51
N LEU A 21 -4.05 9.97 -8.56
CA LEU A 21 -5.32 9.34 -8.92
C LEU A 21 -6.38 9.59 -7.86
N TRP A 22 -6.08 9.34 -6.57
CA TRP A 22 -7.02 9.46 -5.47
C TRP A 22 -7.57 10.89 -5.31
N GLU A 23 -6.71 11.89 -5.44
CA GLU A 23 -7.07 13.32 -5.40
C GLU A 23 -8.00 13.75 -6.55
N SER A 24 -7.99 13.01 -7.67
CA SER A 24 -8.87 13.30 -8.81
C SER A 24 -10.27 12.73 -8.67
N ILE A 25 -10.54 11.94 -7.62
CA ILE A 25 -11.84 11.29 -7.43
C ILE A 25 -12.80 12.27 -6.72
N PRO A 26 -13.94 12.63 -7.34
CA PRO A 26 -14.94 13.47 -6.69
C PRO A 26 -15.45 12.86 -5.38
N GLN A 27 -15.64 13.71 -4.37
CA GLN A 27 -16.00 13.28 -3.02
C GLN A 27 -17.30 12.45 -2.97
N GLU A 28 -18.27 12.75 -3.82
CA GLU A 28 -19.52 12.01 -3.94
C GLU A 28 -19.34 10.55 -4.32
N HIS A 29 -18.17 10.16 -4.87
CA HIS A 29 -17.86 8.79 -5.25
C HIS A 29 -17.00 8.02 -4.23
N TRP A 30 -16.56 8.64 -3.15
CA TRP A 30 -15.68 7.98 -2.19
C TRP A 30 -16.29 6.73 -1.55
N HIS A 31 -17.60 6.69 -1.37
CA HIS A 31 -18.31 5.54 -0.80
C HIS A 31 -18.95 4.62 -1.86
N TRP A 32 -18.74 4.93 -3.14
CA TRP A 32 -19.22 4.09 -4.22
C TRP A 32 -18.43 2.79 -4.30
N LYS A 33 -19.14 1.71 -4.63
CA LYS A 33 -18.57 0.38 -4.88
C LYS A 33 -19.41 -0.36 -5.93
N PRO A 34 -18.78 -1.24 -6.74
CA PRO A 34 -19.46 -1.90 -7.86
C PRO A 34 -20.50 -2.94 -7.40
N ASP A 35 -20.31 -3.53 -6.21
CA ASP A 35 -21.23 -4.49 -5.61
C ASP A 35 -21.10 -4.49 -4.09
N LYS A 36 -21.98 -5.20 -3.40
CA LYS A 36 -22.06 -5.23 -1.93
C LYS A 36 -20.82 -5.84 -1.23
N ASN A 37 -20.06 -6.66 -1.94
CA ASN A 37 -18.89 -7.36 -1.38
C ASN A 37 -17.57 -6.66 -1.71
N ALA A 38 -17.60 -5.68 -2.63
CA ALA A 38 -16.43 -4.93 -3.01
C ALA A 38 -16.08 -3.86 -1.96
N PHE A 39 -14.82 -3.46 -1.93
CA PHE A 39 -14.42 -2.22 -1.25
C PHE A 39 -15.02 -1.01 -1.98
N SER A 40 -15.47 -0.01 -1.23
CA SER A 40 -15.65 1.34 -1.78
C SER A 40 -14.29 1.95 -2.11
N VAL A 41 -14.29 3.07 -2.82
CA VAL A 41 -13.06 3.80 -3.16
C VAL A 41 -12.24 4.10 -1.89
N LEU A 42 -12.89 4.69 -0.87
CA LEU A 42 -12.19 5.08 0.36
C LEU A 42 -11.73 3.88 1.19
N GLU A 43 -12.53 2.82 1.25
CA GLU A 43 -12.13 1.56 1.88
C GLU A 43 -10.91 0.94 1.17
N MET A 44 -10.85 1.00 -0.16
CA MET A 44 -9.70 0.51 -0.94
C MET A 44 -8.44 1.34 -0.70
N ILE A 45 -8.57 2.67 -0.62
CA ILE A 45 -7.44 3.57 -0.27
C ILE A 45 -6.91 3.21 1.12
N ARG A 46 -7.77 3.12 2.14
CA ARG A 46 -7.38 2.70 3.49
C ARG A 46 -6.72 1.34 3.47
N HIS A 47 -7.27 0.38 2.76
CA HIS A 47 -6.70 -0.97 2.63
C HIS A 47 -5.28 -0.94 2.09
N VAL A 48 -4.97 -0.11 1.11
CA VAL A 48 -3.61 0.06 0.57
C VAL A 48 -2.67 0.63 1.65
N LEU A 49 -3.09 1.68 2.35
CA LEU A 49 -2.28 2.35 3.36
C LEU A 49 -2.01 1.46 4.57
N GLU A 50 -3.05 0.81 5.07
CA GLU A 50 -3.00 -0.14 6.18
C GLU A 50 -2.15 -1.37 5.85
N THR A 51 -2.36 -1.96 4.68
CA THR A 51 -1.63 -3.18 4.26
C THR A 51 -0.14 -2.92 4.11
N GLU A 52 0.28 -1.75 3.64
CA GLU A 52 1.70 -1.38 3.64
C GLU A 52 2.29 -1.43 5.05
N HIS A 53 1.60 -0.88 6.04
CA HIS A 53 2.03 -0.94 7.43
C HIS A 53 2.04 -2.37 7.98
N LEU A 54 1.00 -3.17 7.73
CA LEU A 54 0.96 -4.56 8.18
C LEU A 54 2.07 -5.40 7.53
N PHE A 55 2.38 -5.16 6.26
CA PHE A 55 3.54 -5.81 5.61
C PHE A 55 4.87 -5.33 6.20
N HIS A 56 4.99 -4.07 6.61
CA HIS A 56 6.15 -3.59 7.35
C HIS A 56 6.35 -4.38 8.65
N ILE A 57 5.31 -4.58 9.45
CA ILE A 57 5.38 -5.38 10.69
C ILE A 57 5.79 -6.83 10.38
N ILE A 58 5.23 -7.45 9.35
CA ILE A 58 5.60 -8.80 8.90
C ILE A 58 7.10 -8.88 8.54
N MET A 59 7.64 -7.87 7.85
CA MET A 59 9.06 -7.80 7.50
C MET A 59 9.94 -7.63 8.75
N GLN A 60 9.55 -6.78 9.70
CA GLN A 60 10.25 -6.61 10.97
C GLN A 60 10.26 -7.91 11.79
N ASN A 61 9.14 -8.62 11.85
CA ASN A 61 9.02 -9.90 12.53
C ASN A 61 9.77 -11.02 11.78
N ARG A 62 10.14 -10.81 10.52
CA ARG A 62 10.60 -11.85 9.58
C ARG A 62 9.66 -13.05 9.52
N GLY A 63 8.38 -12.84 9.75
CA GLY A 63 7.40 -13.89 9.94
C GLY A 63 5.95 -13.44 9.95
N ASN A 64 5.14 -14.12 10.76
CA ASN A 64 3.73 -13.85 10.90
C ASN A 64 3.44 -12.45 11.45
N LEU A 65 2.26 -11.91 11.13
CA LEU A 65 1.75 -10.70 11.74
C LEU A 65 1.41 -10.95 13.23
N GLY A 66 0.91 -12.15 13.57
CA GLY A 66 0.45 -12.49 14.90
C GLY A 66 -0.78 -11.70 15.30
N ASP A 67 -0.94 -11.47 16.60
CA ASP A 67 -2.07 -10.73 17.19
C ASP A 67 -1.82 -9.20 17.16
N TYR A 68 -1.10 -8.70 16.15
CA TYR A 68 -0.82 -7.27 16.03
C TYR A 68 -2.11 -6.49 15.70
N PRO A 69 -2.58 -5.59 16.61
CA PRO A 69 -3.77 -4.81 16.34
C PRO A 69 -3.49 -3.74 15.28
N SER A 70 -4.35 -3.66 14.27
CA SER A 70 -4.21 -2.60 13.28
C SER A 70 -4.45 -1.23 13.90
N PRO A 71 -3.57 -0.24 13.66
CA PRO A 71 -3.84 1.14 14.06
C PRO A 71 -5.10 1.75 13.44
N TRP A 72 -5.60 1.18 12.35
CA TRP A 72 -6.85 1.60 11.68
C TRP A 72 -8.10 0.96 12.27
N GLU A 73 -7.96 -0.01 13.18
CA GLU A 73 -9.11 -0.66 13.79
C GLU A 73 -9.99 0.35 14.53
N GLY A 74 -11.27 0.39 14.18
CA GLY A 74 -12.23 1.33 14.77
C GLY A 74 -12.09 2.78 14.32
N LEU A 75 -11.12 3.11 13.45
CA LEU A 75 -10.95 4.47 12.93
C LEU A 75 -12.06 4.82 11.95
N ALA A 76 -12.82 5.89 12.24
CA ALA A 76 -13.85 6.39 11.34
C ALA A 76 -13.26 6.92 10.02
N TYR A 77 -14.00 6.76 8.91
CA TYR A 77 -13.64 7.37 7.63
C TYR A 77 -13.98 8.86 7.64
N GLN A 78 -12.98 9.72 7.39
CA GLN A 78 -13.12 11.18 7.37
C GLN A 78 -12.67 11.81 6.05
N GLY A 79 -12.34 11.00 5.06
CA GLY A 79 -11.92 11.43 3.74
C GLY A 79 -10.44 11.19 3.45
N LEU A 80 -10.05 11.47 2.21
CA LEU A 80 -8.71 11.14 1.69
C LEU A 80 -7.57 11.79 2.51
N GLN A 81 -7.68 13.08 2.80
CA GLN A 81 -6.60 13.78 3.51
C GLN A 81 -6.37 13.20 4.91
N HIS A 82 -7.46 12.85 5.62
CA HIS A 82 -7.35 12.20 6.92
C HIS A 82 -6.65 10.83 6.83
N GLU A 83 -6.95 10.02 5.81
CA GLU A 83 -6.27 8.74 5.60
C GLU A 83 -4.77 8.93 5.33
N LEU A 84 -4.40 9.90 4.50
CA LEU A 84 -3.01 10.19 4.17
C LEU A 84 -2.23 10.71 5.40
N ASP A 85 -2.81 11.65 6.16
CA ASP A 85 -2.19 12.22 7.35
C ASP A 85 -1.99 11.15 8.44
N PHE A 86 -2.99 10.30 8.63
CA PHE A 86 -2.91 9.20 9.58
C PHE A 86 -1.83 8.18 9.20
N ALA A 87 -1.72 7.86 7.91
CA ALA A 87 -0.74 6.90 7.38
C ALA A 87 0.69 7.44 7.37
N ALA A 88 0.89 8.75 7.38
CA ALA A 88 2.19 9.40 7.12
C ALA A 88 3.34 8.86 7.98
N LYS A 89 3.13 8.75 9.29
CA LYS A 89 4.14 8.24 10.24
C LYS A 89 4.51 6.78 9.99
N TYR A 90 3.55 5.96 9.59
CA TYR A 90 3.78 4.55 9.29
C TYR A 90 4.54 4.38 7.98
N ARG A 91 4.20 5.19 6.98
CA ARG A 91 4.92 5.27 5.72
C ARG A 91 6.37 5.71 5.93
N GLU A 92 6.59 6.75 6.73
CA GLU A 92 7.95 7.22 7.06
C GLU A 92 8.78 6.12 7.72
N ALA A 93 8.22 5.43 8.72
CA ALA A 93 8.89 4.32 9.38
C ALA A 93 9.24 3.19 8.41
N PHE A 94 8.33 2.83 7.49
CA PHE A 94 8.56 1.84 6.46
C PHE A 94 9.70 2.22 5.51
N LEU A 95 9.69 3.43 4.97
CA LEU A 95 10.75 3.91 4.08
C LEU A 95 12.10 4.02 4.79
N ASN A 96 12.11 4.42 6.07
CA ASN A 96 13.33 4.47 6.86
C ASN A 96 13.89 3.07 7.13
N MET A 97 13.04 2.06 7.36
CA MET A 97 13.49 0.66 7.41
C MET A 97 14.21 0.27 6.10
N ILE A 98 13.62 0.57 4.94
CA ILE A 98 14.23 0.23 3.63
C ILE A 98 15.58 0.95 3.45
N LYS A 99 15.67 2.24 3.81
CA LYS A 99 16.91 3.01 3.73
C LYS A 99 18.04 2.45 4.58
N GLY A 100 17.71 1.76 5.67
CA GLY A 100 18.68 1.12 6.56
C GLY A 100 19.15 -0.25 6.11
N LEU A 101 18.64 -0.79 5.00
CA LEU A 101 19.04 -2.10 4.47
C LEU A 101 20.31 -2.00 3.63
N GLU A 102 21.08 -3.09 3.66
CA GLU A 102 22.13 -3.36 2.68
C GLU A 102 21.57 -4.16 1.51
N GLU A 103 22.20 -4.10 0.33
CA GLU A 103 21.74 -4.88 -0.84
C GLU A 103 21.67 -6.38 -0.56
N ALA A 104 22.61 -6.89 0.22
CA ALA A 104 22.64 -8.29 0.63
C ALA A 104 21.41 -8.72 1.47
N ASP A 105 20.77 -7.79 2.19
CA ASP A 105 19.59 -8.06 3.01
C ASP A 105 18.40 -8.49 2.16
N LEU A 106 18.27 -7.96 0.94
CA LEU A 106 17.21 -8.30 0.01
C LEU A 106 17.18 -9.80 -0.31
N GLU A 107 18.34 -10.42 -0.34
CA GLU A 107 18.52 -11.84 -0.62
C GLU A 107 18.59 -12.71 0.64
N ASN A 108 19.26 -12.21 1.70
CA ASN A 108 19.61 -13.01 2.86
C ASN A 108 18.53 -13.02 3.95
N ILE A 109 17.71 -11.97 4.05
CA ILE A 109 16.61 -11.93 5.02
C ILE A 109 15.43 -12.74 4.46
N ILE A 110 15.02 -13.75 5.23
CA ILE A 110 13.92 -14.65 4.87
C ILE A 110 12.71 -14.34 5.74
N ILE A 111 11.58 -14.08 5.12
CA ILE A 111 10.27 -13.91 5.75
C ILE A 111 9.54 -15.25 5.72
N ARG A 112 9.21 -15.80 6.90
CA ARG A 112 8.55 -17.09 7.06
C ARG A 112 7.17 -16.94 7.67
N ARG A 113 6.15 -16.89 6.84
CA ARG A 113 4.75 -16.79 7.28
C ARG A 113 4.11 -18.17 7.33
N THR A 114 4.21 -18.82 8.49
CA THR A 114 3.68 -20.18 8.70
C THR A 114 2.16 -20.22 8.66
N GLU A 115 1.48 -19.12 9.06
CA GLU A 115 0.02 -18.96 9.01
C GLU A 115 -0.58 -19.10 7.59
N VAL A 116 0.21 -18.80 6.55
CA VAL A 116 -0.21 -18.86 5.15
C VAL A 116 0.73 -19.71 4.28
N GLY A 117 1.63 -20.47 4.90
CA GLY A 117 2.54 -21.38 4.20
C GLY A 117 3.53 -20.68 3.25
N GLN A 118 3.93 -19.44 3.53
CA GLN A 118 4.82 -18.66 2.67
C GLN A 118 6.24 -18.57 3.25
N VAL A 119 7.22 -18.75 2.37
CA VAL A 119 8.64 -18.48 2.63
C VAL A 119 9.17 -17.65 1.47
N LYS A 120 9.60 -16.42 1.74
CA LYS A 120 10.02 -15.46 0.72
C LYS A 120 11.24 -14.68 1.19
N LYS A 121 12.09 -14.26 0.23
CA LYS A 121 13.16 -13.30 0.49
C LYS A 121 12.59 -11.91 0.74
N LEU A 122 13.30 -11.08 1.47
CA LEU A 122 12.87 -9.70 1.75
C LEU A 122 12.64 -8.90 0.46
N GLY A 123 13.52 -9.03 -0.53
CA GLY A 123 13.36 -8.35 -1.82
C GLY A 123 12.08 -8.74 -2.56
N ASP A 124 11.70 -10.03 -2.54
CA ASP A 124 10.41 -10.50 -3.10
C ASP A 124 9.23 -9.90 -2.30
N TYR A 125 9.35 -9.84 -0.96
CA TYR A 125 8.30 -9.30 -0.11
C TYR A 125 8.09 -7.79 -0.32
N LEU A 126 9.17 -7.01 -0.47
CA LEU A 126 9.12 -5.60 -0.83
C LEU A 126 8.46 -5.39 -2.20
N ASN A 127 8.89 -6.16 -3.21
CA ASN A 127 8.30 -6.08 -4.55
C ASN A 127 6.79 -6.41 -4.53
N ARG A 128 6.39 -7.43 -3.76
CA ARG A 128 4.97 -7.79 -3.56
C ARG A 128 4.16 -6.64 -2.93
N THR A 129 4.75 -5.91 -1.97
CA THR A 129 4.07 -4.76 -1.32
C THR A 129 3.80 -3.64 -2.34
N ALA A 130 4.78 -3.30 -3.17
CA ALA A 130 4.63 -2.32 -4.24
C ALA A 130 3.59 -2.77 -5.29
N TYR A 131 3.64 -4.05 -5.68
CA TYR A 131 2.68 -4.65 -6.62
C TYR A 131 1.23 -4.60 -6.08
N HIS A 132 1.02 -4.82 -4.78
CA HIS A 132 -0.31 -4.73 -4.15
C HIS A 132 -0.94 -3.34 -4.35
N GLU A 133 -0.21 -2.26 -4.11
CA GLU A 133 -0.69 -0.89 -4.34
C GLU A 133 -0.99 -0.64 -5.83
N ALA A 134 -0.14 -1.12 -6.73
CA ALA A 134 -0.35 -0.97 -8.17
C ALA A 134 -1.63 -1.68 -8.65
N ILE A 135 -1.95 -2.87 -8.13
CA ILE A 135 -3.21 -3.58 -8.44
C ILE A 135 -4.42 -2.75 -8.02
N HIS A 136 -4.43 -2.24 -6.79
CA HIS A 136 -5.56 -1.45 -6.29
C HIS A 136 -5.69 -0.10 -7.02
N THR A 137 -4.60 0.51 -7.43
CA THR A 137 -4.62 1.68 -8.33
C THR A 137 -5.33 1.36 -9.64
N GLY A 138 -5.04 0.23 -10.25
CA GLY A 138 -5.74 -0.25 -11.46
C GLY A 138 -7.23 -0.51 -11.23
N GLN A 139 -7.60 -1.08 -10.09
CA GLN A 139 -9.02 -1.30 -9.73
C GLN A 139 -9.77 0.02 -9.57
N ILE A 140 -9.19 1.01 -8.91
CA ILE A 140 -9.78 2.36 -8.78
C ILE A 140 -9.97 3.01 -10.17
N GLN A 141 -9.02 2.85 -11.09
CA GLN A 141 -9.20 3.34 -12.47
C GLN A 141 -10.40 2.71 -13.18
N ILE A 142 -10.68 1.42 -12.93
CA ILE A 142 -11.87 0.76 -13.46
C ILE A 142 -13.15 1.31 -12.80
N TYR A 143 -13.12 1.57 -11.49
CA TYR A 143 -14.25 2.23 -10.80
C TYR A 143 -14.58 3.58 -11.42
N MET A 144 -13.56 4.41 -11.66
CA MET A 144 -13.75 5.72 -12.29
C MET A 144 -14.30 5.61 -13.73
N ARG A 145 -13.90 4.59 -14.50
CA ARG A 145 -14.51 4.31 -15.81
C ARG A 145 -15.98 3.99 -15.68
N THR A 146 -16.34 3.10 -14.75
CA THR A 146 -17.73 2.69 -14.51
C THR A 146 -18.61 3.88 -14.12
N LEU A 147 -18.05 4.82 -13.36
CA LEU A 147 -18.70 6.05 -12.92
C LEU A 147 -18.70 7.16 -13.98
N ASN A 148 -18.06 6.93 -15.13
CA ASN A 148 -17.84 7.96 -16.16
C ASN A 148 -17.13 9.22 -15.62
N VAL A 149 -16.21 9.05 -14.68
CA VAL A 149 -15.38 10.11 -14.10
C VAL A 149 -14.09 10.25 -14.89
N GLU A 150 -13.67 11.48 -15.16
CA GLU A 150 -12.38 11.77 -15.79
C GLU A 150 -11.23 11.29 -14.90
N ARG A 151 -10.25 10.64 -15.51
CA ARG A 151 -9.08 10.08 -14.81
C ARG A 151 -7.85 10.92 -15.06
N SER A 152 -7.14 11.23 -13.97
CA SER A 152 -5.83 11.87 -14.08
C SER A 152 -4.84 10.99 -14.85
N MET A 153 -4.01 11.62 -15.65
CA MET A 153 -2.85 10.95 -16.26
C MET A 153 -1.85 10.60 -15.15
N ILE A 154 -1.62 9.32 -14.92
CA ILE A 154 -0.72 8.80 -13.88
C ILE A 154 0.55 8.15 -14.41
N TRP A 155 0.73 8.17 -15.73
CA TRP A 155 1.87 7.54 -16.44
C TRP A 155 3.00 8.52 -16.77
N ASP A 156 3.07 9.65 -16.11
CA ASP A 156 4.07 10.71 -16.26
C ASP A 156 5.42 10.35 -15.57
#